data_2b61fac2a6912df3e355a93a5f394729
#
_entry.id   2b61fac2a6912df3e355a93a5f394729
#
_cell.length_a   1.000
_cell.length_b   1.000
_cell.length_c   1.000
_cell.angle_alpha   90.00
_cell.angle_beta   90.00
_cell.angle_gamma   90.00
#
_symmetry.space_group_name_H-M   'P 1'
#
loop_
_entity.id
_entity.type
_entity.pdbx_description
1 polymer ?
#
loop_
_entity_poly.entity_id
_entity_poly.type
_entity_poly.pdbx_seq_one_letter_code
_entity_poly.pdbx_strand_id
1 'polypeptide(L)'
;MPEPKYDIRMQIRIASPDDLEFIEEAYEHARAFMQAKGNATQWPDGYPGRIDAEEDIACEHCFLVANDEGPLAVFSFAPGPDETYTEIDGAWHSNADYYVIHRVATVRGHGVARAIFTFAAEHADYLRCDTHEDNAPMRRALSSFGFRECGTITVANGTQRVAYDWLKEPLDGGAPASPTTR
;
A
#
# COMPACT_ATOMS: atom_id res chain seq x y z
N MET A 1 14.15 15.89 -30.44
CA MET A 1 13.28 15.04 -29.59
C MET A 1 12.88 15.89 -28.41
N PRO A 2 11.62 16.23 -28.18
CA PRO A 2 11.25 16.93 -26.97
C PRO A 2 11.42 15.95 -25.80
N GLU A 3 12.15 16.37 -24.78
CA GLU A 3 12.23 15.65 -23.50
C GLU A 3 10.83 15.50 -22.92
N PRO A 4 10.51 14.37 -22.25
CA PRO A 4 9.21 14.23 -21.61
C PRO A 4 9.12 15.25 -20.48
N LYS A 5 8.28 16.26 -20.65
CA LYS A 5 7.88 17.21 -19.61
C LYS A 5 7.00 16.53 -18.58
N TYR A 6 7.55 15.71 -17.72
CA TYR A 6 6.86 15.22 -16.53
C TYR A 6 7.84 15.08 -15.36
N ASP A 7 8.42 16.21 -14.95
CA ASP A 7 8.90 16.36 -13.59
C ASP A 7 7.70 16.81 -12.75
N ILE A 8 6.72 15.91 -12.60
CA ILE A 8 5.61 16.10 -11.65
C ILE A 8 6.19 15.80 -10.29
N ARG A 9 6.65 16.83 -9.59
CA ARG A 9 7.08 16.72 -8.20
C ARG A 9 5.89 16.29 -7.36
N MET A 10 5.79 14.99 -7.09
CA MET A 10 4.83 14.46 -6.14
C MET A 10 5.31 14.78 -4.73
N GLN A 11 4.41 15.30 -3.91
CA GLN A 11 4.61 15.52 -2.50
C GLN A 11 3.69 14.59 -1.73
N ILE A 12 4.17 14.04 -0.63
CA ILE A 12 3.37 13.22 0.27
C ILE A 12 3.26 13.96 1.60
N ARG A 13 2.04 14.11 2.07
CA ARG A 13 1.74 14.75 3.35
C ARG A 13 0.69 13.97 4.11
N ILE A 14 0.66 14.18 5.42
CA ILE A 14 -0.42 13.70 6.25
C ILE A 14 -1.74 14.38 5.85
N ALA A 15 -2.82 13.63 5.89
CA ALA A 15 -4.15 14.14 5.60
C ALA A 15 -4.75 14.85 6.83
N SER A 16 -5.66 15.76 6.59
CA SER A 16 -6.42 16.50 7.60
C SER A 16 -7.93 16.33 7.36
N PRO A 17 -8.79 16.72 8.29
CA PRO A 17 -10.24 16.69 8.08
C PRO A 17 -10.72 17.47 6.85
N ASP A 18 -9.97 18.48 6.39
CA ASP A 18 -10.28 19.24 5.19
C ASP A 18 -10.12 18.43 3.90
N ASP A 19 -9.43 17.29 3.96
CA ASP A 19 -9.20 16.41 2.82
C ASP A 19 -10.29 15.32 2.66
N LEU A 20 -11.24 15.23 3.58
CA LEU A 20 -12.22 14.13 3.61
C LEU A 20 -13.04 14.01 2.33
N GLU A 21 -13.44 15.12 1.73
CA GLU A 21 -14.20 15.12 0.47
C GLU A 21 -13.39 14.43 -0.66
N PHE A 22 -12.13 14.80 -0.82
CA PHE A 22 -11.25 14.16 -1.80
C PHE A 22 -11.02 12.67 -1.49
N ILE A 23 -10.84 12.32 -0.21
CA ILE A 23 -10.59 10.93 0.20
C ILE A 23 -11.78 10.04 -0.13
N GLU A 24 -13.02 10.50 0.16
CA GLU A 24 -14.25 9.78 -0.19
C GLU A 24 -14.37 9.59 -1.71
N GLU A 25 -14.13 10.65 -2.50
CA GLU A 25 -14.12 10.57 -3.96
C GLU A 25 -13.06 9.58 -4.48
N ALA A 26 -11.87 9.58 -3.88
CA ALA A 26 -10.79 8.66 -4.26
C ALA A 26 -11.18 7.20 -3.98
N TYR A 27 -11.80 6.93 -2.84
CA TYR A 27 -12.29 5.59 -2.50
C TYR A 27 -13.39 5.11 -3.46
N GLU A 28 -14.34 5.97 -3.79
CA GLU A 28 -15.40 5.65 -4.76
C GLU A 28 -14.82 5.39 -6.15
N HIS A 29 -13.90 6.24 -6.60
CA HIS A 29 -13.21 6.07 -7.89
C HIS A 29 -12.46 4.74 -7.97
N ALA A 30 -11.70 4.40 -6.93
CA ALA A 30 -10.96 3.14 -6.86
C ALA A 30 -11.89 1.92 -6.83
N ARG A 31 -12.99 1.99 -6.09
CA ARG A 31 -14.01 0.93 -6.04
C ARG A 31 -14.64 0.71 -7.41
N ALA A 32 -15.07 1.78 -8.08
CA ALA A 32 -15.65 1.71 -9.42
C ALA A 32 -14.64 1.13 -10.44
N PHE A 33 -13.38 1.53 -10.36
CA PHE A 33 -12.32 0.97 -11.20
C PHE A 33 -12.12 -0.53 -10.97
N MET A 34 -12.07 -0.97 -9.72
CA MET A 34 -11.93 -2.39 -9.37
C MET A 34 -13.11 -3.21 -9.88
N GLN A 35 -14.36 -2.74 -9.69
CA GLN A 35 -15.56 -3.37 -10.19
C GLN A 35 -15.52 -3.52 -11.72
N ALA A 36 -15.15 -2.47 -12.44
CA ALA A 36 -15.04 -2.50 -13.90
C ALA A 36 -13.97 -3.47 -14.42
N LYS A 37 -12.97 -3.80 -13.59
CA LYS A 37 -11.90 -4.75 -13.91
C LYS A 37 -12.13 -6.17 -13.40
N GLY A 38 -13.32 -6.47 -12.87
CA GLY A 38 -13.70 -7.80 -12.38
C GLY A 38 -13.28 -8.08 -10.93
N ASN A 39 -12.71 -7.09 -10.22
CA ASN A 39 -12.32 -7.19 -8.81
C ASN A 39 -13.35 -6.49 -7.92
N ALA A 40 -14.59 -6.98 -7.93
CA ALA A 40 -15.70 -6.34 -7.21
C ALA A 40 -15.72 -6.67 -5.70
N THR A 41 -14.94 -7.66 -5.26
CA THR A 41 -14.98 -8.15 -3.87
C THR A 41 -13.89 -7.61 -2.97
N GLN A 42 -12.88 -6.96 -3.51
CA GLN A 42 -11.80 -6.39 -2.71
C GLN A 42 -12.32 -5.29 -1.77
N TRP A 43 -13.10 -4.38 -2.32
CA TRP A 43 -13.76 -3.32 -1.56
C TRP A 43 -15.27 -3.40 -1.78
N PRO A 44 -16.02 -3.96 -0.82
CA PRO A 44 -17.48 -3.99 -0.90
C PRO A 44 -18.07 -2.57 -0.82
N ASP A 45 -19.35 -2.44 -1.13
CA ASP A 45 -20.04 -1.16 -1.07
C ASP A 45 -19.89 -0.51 0.31
N GLY A 46 -19.52 0.76 0.29
CA GLY A 46 -19.30 1.57 1.49
C GLY A 46 -17.97 1.39 2.21
N TYR A 47 -17.12 0.44 1.77
CA TYR A 47 -15.78 0.26 2.34
C TYR A 47 -14.69 0.46 1.28
N PRO A 48 -13.57 1.14 1.60
CA PRO A 48 -13.46 2.08 2.71
C PRO A 48 -14.38 3.27 2.49
N GLY A 49 -14.80 3.91 3.58
CA GLY A 49 -15.68 5.07 3.56
C GLY A 49 -15.19 6.19 4.45
N ARG A 50 -16.09 7.14 4.72
CA ARG A 50 -15.79 8.33 5.54
C ARG A 50 -15.31 7.97 6.95
N ILE A 51 -15.93 6.99 7.60
CA ILE A 51 -15.55 6.57 8.95
C ILE A 51 -14.12 6.05 8.97
N ASP A 52 -13.75 5.20 8.00
CA ASP A 52 -12.38 4.68 7.89
C ASP A 52 -11.36 5.81 7.67
N ALA A 53 -11.71 6.82 6.87
CA ALA A 53 -10.88 7.99 6.64
C ALA A 53 -10.71 8.86 7.90
N GLU A 54 -11.80 9.10 8.63
CA GLU A 54 -11.79 9.88 9.88
C GLU A 54 -10.94 9.19 10.96
N GLU A 55 -11.04 7.87 11.08
CA GLU A 55 -10.22 7.08 12.01
C GLU A 55 -8.72 7.13 11.62
N ASP A 56 -8.39 6.93 10.35
CA ASP A 56 -7.02 7.00 9.86
C ASP A 56 -6.43 8.42 10.04
N ILE A 57 -7.22 9.48 9.82
CA ILE A 57 -6.79 10.87 10.05
C ILE A 57 -6.55 11.11 11.54
N ALA A 58 -7.46 10.68 12.40
CA ALA A 58 -7.35 10.86 13.85
C ALA A 58 -6.12 10.17 14.45
N CYS A 59 -5.70 9.05 13.83
CA CYS A 59 -4.49 8.30 14.21
C CYS A 59 -3.22 8.79 13.49
N GLU A 60 -3.30 9.80 12.63
CA GLU A 60 -2.20 10.27 11.78
C GLU A 60 -1.65 9.19 10.82
N HIS A 61 -2.50 8.26 10.42
CA HIS A 61 -2.17 7.17 9.51
C HIS A 61 -2.59 7.42 8.06
N CYS A 62 -3.36 8.46 7.79
CA CYS A 62 -3.83 8.82 6.45
C CYS A 62 -2.88 9.80 5.76
N PHE A 63 -2.47 9.48 4.54
CA PHE A 63 -1.55 10.30 3.75
C PHE A 63 -2.11 10.58 2.36
N LEU A 64 -1.80 11.77 1.83
CA LEU A 64 -2.11 12.17 0.47
C LEU A 64 -0.86 12.29 -0.38
N VAL A 65 -0.96 11.82 -1.60
CA VAL A 65 -0.02 12.17 -2.67
C VAL A 65 -0.62 13.32 -3.47
N ALA A 66 0.11 14.38 -3.66
CA ALA A 66 -0.32 15.55 -4.41
C ALA A 66 0.79 16.08 -5.32
N ASN A 67 0.42 16.88 -6.32
CA ASN A 67 1.31 17.68 -7.15
C ASN A 67 0.78 19.12 -7.24
N ASP A 68 1.39 19.93 -8.10
CA ASP A 68 0.98 21.34 -8.30
C ASP A 68 -0.47 21.48 -8.82
N GLU A 69 -1.06 20.44 -9.38
CA GLU A 69 -2.44 20.40 -9.88
C GLU A 69 -3.46 19.95 -8.81
N GLY A 70 -2.97 19.51 -7.64
CA GLY A 70 -3.79 19.05 -6.52
C GLY A 70 -3.57 17.58 -6.14
N PRO A 71 -4.46 17.01 -5.32
CA PRO A 71 -4.31 15.65 -4.82
C PRO A 71 -4.50 14.60 -5.93
N LEU A 72 -3.71 13.54 -5.86
CA LEU A 72 -3.64 12.43 -6.83
C LEU A 72 -4.12 11.11 -6.24
N ALA A 73 -3.83 10.87 -4.96
CA ALA A 73 -4.11 9.61 -4.30
C ALA A 73 -4.17 9.78 -2.78
N VAL A 74 -4.78 8.80 -2.14
CA VAL A 74 -4.76 8.60 -0.69
C VAL A 74 -4.26 7.20 -0.38
N PHE A 75 -3.62 7.02 0.77
CA PHE A 75 -3.25 5.73 1.32
C PHE A 75 -3.17 5.79 2.85
N SER A 76 -3.34 4.64 3.50
CA SER A 76 -3.06 4.47 4.92
C SER A 76 -1.68 3.87 5.11
N PHE A 77 -0.93 4.40 6.07
CA PHE A 77 0.39 3.92 6.47
C PHE A 77 0.48 3.91 8.00
N ALA A 78 0.46 2.73 8.58
CA ALA A 78 0.30 2.52 10.00
C ALA A 78 1.32 1.51 10.55
N PRO A 79 1.78 1.67 11.81
CA PRO A 79 2.58 0.63 12.47
C PRO A 79 1.74 -0.61 12.73
N GLY A 80 2.36 -1.79 12.59
CA GLY A 80 1.78 -3.05 13.08
C GLY A 80 1.79 -3.13 14.62
N PRO A 81 1.26 -4.21 15.20
CA PRO A 81 0.71 -5.36 14.51
C PRO A 81 -0.68 -5.11 13.91
N ASP A 82 -0.98 -5.75 12.78
CA ASP A 82 -2.31 -5.80 12.19
C ASP A 82 -2.90 -7.19 12.44
N GLU A 83 -4.11 -7.24 12.99
CA GLU A 83 -4.79 -8.50 13.33
C GLU A 83 -5.00 -9.39 12.09
N THR A 84 -5.22 -8.79 10.93
CA THR A 84 -5.41 -9.48 9.66
C THR A 84 -4.17 -10.27 9.25
N TYR A 85 -2.99 -9.87 9.72
CA TYR A 85 -1.69 -10.48 9.36
C TYR A 85 -1.18 -11.48 10.38
N THR A 86 -2.00 -11.81 11.38
CA THR A 86 -1.66 -12.79 12.44
C THR A 86 -1.61 -14.20 11.88
N GLU A 87 -2.58 -14.55 11.01
CA GLU A 87 -2.67 -15.86 10.37
C GLU A 87 -2.39 -15.72 8.87
N ILE A 88 -1.49 -16.55 8.35
CA ILE A 88 -1.14 -16.60 6.94
C ILE A 88 -0.98 -18.05 6.48
N ASP A 89 -1.59 -18.39 5.36
CA ASP A 89 -1.27 -19.59 4.61
C ASP A 89 -0.05 -19.31 3.72
N GLY A 90 1.11 -19.62 4.25
CA GLY A 90 2.42 -19.25 3.75
C GLY A 90 3.33 -18.79 4.88
N ALA A 91 4.22 -17.85 4.62
CA ALA A 91 5.12 -17.30 5.64
C ALA A 91 5.60 -15.89 5.29
N TRP A 92 5.59 -15.00 6.27
CA TRP A 92 6.30 -13.74 6.20
C TRP A 92 7.81 -13.97 6.19
N HIS A 93 8.57 -13.12 5.45
CA HIS A 93 10.02 -13.27 5.36
C HIS A 93 10.77 -12.70 6.59
N SER A 94 10.07 -12.02 7.51
CA SER A 94 10.62 -11.52 8.76
C SER A 94 9.56 -11.50 9.87
N ASN A 95 10.03 -11.59 11.12
CA ASN A 95 9.22 -11.36 12.32
C ASN A 95 9.54 -10.03 13.02
N ALA A 96 10.27 -9.13 12.34
CA ALA A 96 10.55 -7.79 12.85
C ALA A 96 9.28 -6.94 12.92
N ASP A 97 9.32 -5.86 13.67
CA ASP A 97 8.30 -4.83 13.65
C ASP A 97 8.15 -4.26 12.23
N TYR A 98 6.92 -4.03 11.81
CA TYR A 98 6.60 -3.64 10.45
C TYR A 98 5.59 -2.49 10.40
N TYR A 99 5.53 -1.84 9.25
CA TYR A 99 4.46 -0.93 8.88
C TYR A 99 3.60 -1.55 7.79
N VAL A 100 2.33 -1.15 7.77
CA VAL A 100 1.34 -1.64 6.81
C VAL A 100 0.92 -0.52 5.88
N ILE A 101 0.82 -0.84 4.59
CA ILE A 101 0.24 0.05 3.58
C ILE A 101 -1.14 -0.49 3.24
N HIS A 102 -2.17 0.29 3.54
CA HIS A 102 -3.57 -0.03 3.26
C HIS A 102 -4.28 1.06 2.46
N ARG A 103 -5.46 0.73 1.93
CA ARG A 103 -6.42 1.66 1.34
C ARG A 103 -5.80 2.59 0.29
N VAL A 104 -4.93 2.05 -0.57
CA VAL A 104 -4.34 2.81 -1.68
C VAL A 104 -5.42 3.09 -2.72
N ALA A 105 -5.78 4.35 -2.90
CA ALA A 105 -6.73 4.81 -3.89
C ALA A 105 -6.12 5.94 -4.74
N THR A 106 -5.93 5.66 -6.02
CA THR A 106 -5.37 6.62 -6.99
C THR A 106 -6.46 7.12 -7.90
N VAL A 107 -6.65 8.44 -7.96
CA VAL A 107 -7.62 9.08 -8.85
C VAL A 107 -7.00 9.35 -10.23
N ARG A 108 -5.74 9.79 -10.24
CA ARG A 108 -5.00 10.14 -11.46
C ARG A 108 -3.50 10.10 -11.23
N GLY A 109 -2.75 10.17 -12.33
CA GLY A 109 -1.29 10.26 -12.32
C GLY A 109 -0.59 8.93 -12.59
N HIS A 110 0.63 9.02 -13.12
CA HIS A 110 1.51 7.89 -13.35
C HIS A 110 2.58 7.83 -12.25
N GLY A 111 2.99 6.62 -11.85
CA GLY A 111 4.05 6.44 -10.86
C GLY A 111 3.63 6.68 -9.40
N VAL A 112 2.34 6.92 -9.13
CA VAL A 112 1.81 7.20 -7.79
C VAL A 112 2.10 6.05 -6.83
N ALA A 113 1.84 4.81 -7.22
CA ALA A 113 2.14 3.65 -6.38
C ALA A 113 3.63 3.55 -6.02
N ARG A 114 4.52 3.84 -6.99
CA ARG A 114 5.96 3.88 -6.73
C ARG A 114 6.33 4.98 -5.74
N ALA A 115 5.72 6.16 -5.83
CA ALA A 115 5.94 7.25 -4.88
C ALA A 115 5.50 6.86 -3.46
N ILE A 116 4.34 6.20 -3.31
CA ILE A 116 3.85 5.68 -2.03
C ILE A 116 4.84 4.66 -1.45
N PHE A 117 5.28 3.69 -2.24
CA PHE A 117 6.21 2.65 -1.76
C PHE A 117 7.58 3.22 -1.42
N THR A 118 8.07 4.21 -2.17
CA THR A 118 9.32 4.92 -1.86
C THR A 118 9.21 5.64 -0.53
N PHE A 119 8.13 6.40 -0.32
CA PHE A 119 7.86 7.06 0.95
C PHE A 119 7.83 6.05 2.11
N ALA A 120 7.09 4.95 1.97
CA ALA A 120 7.01 3.94 3.01
C ALA A 120 8.39 3.32 3.33
N ALA A 121 9.20 3.02 2.31
CA ALA A 121 10.55 2.47 2.44
C ALA A 121 11.58 3.46 3.06
N GLU A 122 11.30 4.75 2.99
CA GLU A 122 12.09 5.78 3.68
C GLU A 122 11.74 5.89 5.17
N HIS A 123 10.53 5.44 5.56
CA HIS A 123 10.01 5.58 6.92
C HIS A 123 9.98 4.27 7.72
N ALA A 124 10.18 3.13 7.06
CA ALA A 124 10.21 1.82 7.72
C ALA A 124 11.16 0.85 7.02
N ASP A 125 11.80 -0.01 7.79
CA ASP A 125 12.73 -1.02 7.27
C ASP A 125 12.02 -2.33 6.89
N TYR A 126 10.78 -2.53 7.34
CA TYR A 126 9.96 -3.68 7.00
C TYR A 126 8.51 -3.26 6.76
N LEU A 127 8.01 -3.62 5.59
CA LEU A 127 6.68 -3.27 5.11
C LEU A 127 5.86 -4.52 4.81
N ARG A 128 4.57 -4.48 5.13
CA ARG A 128 3.59 -5.47 4.72
C ARG A 128 2.44 -4.81 3.97
N CYS A 129 1.87 -5.54 3.02
CA CYS A 129 0.73 -5.10 2.22
C CYS A 129 -0.03 -6.32 1.72
N ASP A 130 -1.30 -6.15 1.39
CA ASP A 130 -2.10 -7.18 0.74
C ASP A 130 -2.93 -6.60 -0.40
N THR A 131 -3.35 -7.48 -1.30
CA THR A 131 -4.28 -7.12 -2.37
C THR A 131 -5.05 -8.35 -2.86
N HIS A 132 -6.17 -8.13 -3.54
CA HIS A 132 -6.93 -9.21 -4.16
C HIS A 132 -6.14 -9.83 -5.33
N GLU A 133 -6.30 -11.13 -5.55
CA GLU A 133 -5.62 -11.85 -6.64
C GLU A 133 -5.91 -11.25 -8.03
N ASP A 134 -7.14 -10.74 -8.24
CA ASP A 134 -7.57 -10.11 -9.48
C ASP A 134 -7.09 -8.65 -9.64
N ASN A 135 -6.47 -8.07 -8.61
CA ASN A 135 -5.91 -6.72 -8.69
C ASN A 135 -4.54 -6.71 -9.39
N ALA A 136 -4.54 -7.06 -10.67
CA ALA A 136 -3.32 -7.15 -11.46
C ALA A 136 -2.49 -5.85 -11.49
N PRO A 137 -3.07 -4.64 -11.53
CA PRO A 137 -2.28 -3.40 -11.46
C PRO A 137 -1.49 -3.28 -10.16
N MET A 138 -2.12 -3.53 -8.99
CA MET A 138 -1.45 -3.44 -7.69
C MET A 138 -0.39 -4.54 -7.55
N ARG A 139 -0.70 -5.77 -7.91
CA ARG A 139 0.27 -6.89 -7.88
C ARG A 139 1.53 -6.58 -8.71
N ARG A 140 1.36 -6.01 -9.91
CA ARG A 140 2.50 -5.57 -10.74
C ARG A 140 3.29 -4.44 -10.09
N ALA A 141 2.61 -3.46 -9.50
CA ALA A 141 3.26 -2.35 -8.82
C ALA A 141 4.10 -2.82 -7.63
N LEU A 142 3.54 -3.69 -6.78
CA LEU A 142 4.23 -4.30 -5.65
C LEU A 142 5.48 -5.07 -6.09
N SER A 143 5.32 -6.01 -7.03
CA SER A 143 6.44 -6.82 -7.54
C SER A 143 7.52 -5.97 -8.20
N SER A 144 7.13 -4.94 -8.97
CA SER A 144 8.08 -4.03 -9.65
C SER A 144 8.86 -3.15 -8.67
N PHE A 145 8.33 -2.89 -7.49
CA PHE A 145 9.04 -2.17 -6.43
C PHE A 145 10.00 -3.07 -5.65
N GLY A 146 9.75 -4.37 -5.61
CA GLY A 146 10.55 -5.36 -4.90
C GLY A 146 9.84 -6.03 -3.72
N PHE A 147 8.53 -5.84 -3.59
CA PHE A 147 7.75 -6.66 -2.66
C PHE A 147 7.72 -8.11 -3.13
N ARG A 148 7.74 -9.02 -2.17
CA ARG A 148 7.69 -10.48 -2.39
C ARG A 148 6.37 -11.03 -1.89
N GLU A 149 5.83 -11.95 -2.64
CA GLU A 149 4.63 -12.69 -2.24
C GLU A 149 4.96 -13.65 -1.09
N CYS A 150 4.13 -13.63 -0.05
CA CYS A 150 4.32 -14.40 1.18
C CYS A 150 3.33 -15.54 1.33
N GLY A 151 2.18 -15.45 0.69
CA GLY A 151 1.08 -16.40 0.83
C GLY A 151 -0.27 -15.71 0.81
N THR A 152 -1.24 -16.30 1.50
CA THR A 152 -2.62 -15.83 1.50
C THR A 152 -3.09 -15.56 2.93
N ILE A 153 -3.77 -14.44 3.12
CA ILE A 153 -4.46 -14.08 4.36
C ILE A 153 -5.97 -14.04 4.14
N THR A 154 -6.74 -14.13 5.22
CA THR A 154 -8.18 -13.97 5.21
C THR A 154 -8.56 -12.68 5.93
N VAL A 155 -9.25 -11.77 5.24
CA VAL A 155 -9.70 -10.50 5.82
C VAL A 155 -11.05 -10.65 6.52
N ALA A 156 -11.46 -9.64 7.31
CA ALA A 156 -12.61 -9.70 8.20
C ALA A 156 -13.93 -10.15 7.53
N ASN A 157 -14.12 -9.87 6.24
CA ASN A 157 -15.31 -10.31 5.49
C ASN A 157 -15.22 -11.77 4.96
N GLY A 158 -14.19 -12.52 5.36
CA GLY A 158 -13.97 -13.91 4.96
C GLY A 158 -13.36 -14.09 3.57
N THR A 159 -13.03 -13.02 2.84
CA THR A 159 -12.37 -13.12 1.54
C THR A 159 -10.86 -13.20 1.69
N GLN A 160 -10.21 -13.82 0.69
CA GLN A 160 -8.77 -13.99 0.68
C GLN A 160 -8.05 -12.83 0.00
N ARG A 161 -6.81 -12.59 0.42
CA ARG A 161 -5.89 -11.64 -0.17
C ARG A 161 -4.53 -12.28 -0.33
N VAL A 162 -3.83 -11.88 -1.38
CA VAL A 162 -2.41 -12.21 -1.57
C VAL A 162 -1.60 -11.25 -0.72
N ALA A 163 -0.81 -11.80 0.19
CA ALA A 163 0.03 -11.06 1.11
C ALA A 163 1.43 -10.83 0.54
N TYR A 164 1.96 -9.65 0.76
CA TYR A 164 3.27 -9.21 0.28
C TYR A 164 4.06 -8.57 1.41
N ASP A 165 5.37 -8.74 1.40
CA ASP A 165 6.28 -7.98 2.24
C ASP A 165 7.47 -7.41 1.47
N TRP A 166 8.09 -6.40 2.06
CA TRP A 166 9.32 -5.78 1.60
C TRP A 166 10.24 -5.50 2.78
N LEU A 167 11.49 -5.94 2.68
CA LEU A 167 12.53 -5.65 3.67
C LEU A 167 13.59 -4.76 3.03
N LYS A 168 14.02 -3.75 3.78
CA LYS A 168 15.18 -2.96 3.43
C LYS A 168 16.42 -3.84 3.47
N GLU A 169 17.14 -3.91 2.36
CA GLU A 169 18.42 -4.63 2.35
C GLU A 169 19.44 -3.91 3.25
N PRO A 170 20.24 -4.65 4.03
CA PRO A 170 21.34 -4.05 4.78
C PRO A 170 22.28 -3.29 3.82
N LEU A 171 22.72 -2.10 4.20
CA LEU A 171 23.63 -1.27 3.40
C LEU A 171 25.01 -1.89 3.20
N ASP A 172 25.33 -2.97 3.94
CA ASP A 172 26.60 -3.69 3.85
C ASP A 172 26.35 -5.11 3.30
N GLY A 173 26.99 -5.41 2.18
CA GLY A 173 27.03 -6.74 1.57
C GLY A 173 27.75 -7.78 2.43
N GLY A 174 27.19 -8.09 3.59
CA GLY A 174 27.61 -9.23 4.40
C GLY A 174 27.07 -10.51 3.76
N ALA A 175 27.94 -11.28 3.10
CA ALA A 175 27.62 -12.61 2.65
C ALA A 175 27.06 -13.46 3.81
N PRO A 176 26.05 -14.30 3.57
CA PRO A 176 25.54 -15.20 4.60
C PRO A 176 26.70 -16.11 5.06
N ALA A 177 26.94 -16.14 6.36
CA ALA A 177 27.92 -17.05 6.95
C ALA A 177 27.53 -18.47 6.61
N SER A 178 28.40 -19.17 5.90
CA SER A 178 28.25 -20.61 5.60
C SER A 178 28.13 -21.38 6.91
N PRO A 179 27.22 -22.36 7.02
CA PRO A 179 27.15 -23.19 8.21
C PRO A 179 28.43 -24.00 8.37
N THR A 180 29.15 -23.74 9.43
CA THR A 180 30.32 -24.56 9.80
C THR A 180 29.82 -25.92 10.26
N THR A 181 30.02 -26.93 9.43
CA THR A 181 29.86 -28.35 9.79
C THR A 181 30.89 -28.72 10.84
N ARG A 182 30.44 -29.18 11.98
CA ARG A 182 31.18 -30.09 12.89
C ARG A 182 30.37 -31.31 13.18
#